data_37e8f0ae226a53d9ad9bf69f8b60d702
#
_entry.id   37e8f0ae226a53d9ad9bf69f8b60d702
#
_cell.length_a   1.000
_cell.length_b   1.000
_cell.length_c   1.000
_cell.angle_alpha   90.00
_cell.angle_beta   90.00
_cell.angle_gamma   90.00
#
_symmetry.space_group_name_H-M   'P 1'
#
loop_
_entity.id
_entity.type
_entity.pdbx_description
1 polymer ?
#
loop_
_entity_poly.entity_id
_entity_poly.type
_entity_poly.pdbx_seq_one_letter_code
_entity_poly.pdbx_strand_id
1 'polypeptide(L)'
;MMKFFRAMAVIVLACLLCTVSILPAFAETAQESPRLTPGPADYVITEESGGEFRPLPIDMTGGAPLGRVPYSADTNIFQDPTIRVERHRVTSSEWNCTYYYAFIEIKDPSQLRTAAGDDAFRTTTKKPVTLISKHKNAVLAINGDYFAAFSGNKANNYVLRQGTLCRDTIAPELDMLLIDEDGDFHVLTADTDLVAAEKETINGKKVINAFQFGPALVIDGEKVADEIILDRGHAPNYVEADRLAQRMCIVQIDKLHYMVLCCAHYGINLVDLRDLAMSLADCKVVYNLDGGASTQMVFLNQQVNNTTSSEGPRPVTDIIYFASAWFK
;
A
#
# COMPACT_ATOMS: atom_id res chain seq x y z
N MET A 1 -40.30 77.89 3.88
CA MET A 1 -41.50 77.61 4.73
C MET A 1 -41.45 76.19 5.14
N MET A 2 -40.94 75.95 6.33
CA MET A 2 -41.64 75.42 7.50
C MET A 2 -42.40 74.11 7.22
N LYS A 3 -42.21 73.04 7.93
CA LYS A 3 -42.14 72.84 9.40
C LYS A 3 -41.54 71.48 9.73
N PHE A 4 -40.83 71.45 10.83
CA PHE A 4 -40.43 70.33 11.67
C PHE A 4 -41.65 69.43 12.08
N PHE A 5 -41.37 68.13 12.12
CA PHE A 5 -41.92 67.28 13.16
C PHE A 5 -40.92 66.20 13.58
N ARG A 6 -40.53 66.21 14.82
CA ARG A 6 -39.76 65.21 15.53
C ARG A 6 -40.69 64.01 15.85
N ALA A 7 -40.20 62.81 15.61
CA ALA A 7 -40.71 61.65 16.30
C ALA A 7 -39.51 60.85 16.83
N MET A 8 -39.43 60.79 18.15
CA MET A 8 -38.51 59.93 18.90
C MET A 8 -38.92 58.44 18.65
N ALA A 9 -38.09 57.63 18.11
CA ALA A 9 -38.22 56.19 18.15
C ALA A 9 -37.20 55.63 19.14
N VAL A 10 -37.72 54.98 20.16
CA VAL A 10 -37.00 54.30 21.21
C VAL A 10 -36.24 53.11 20.57
N ILE A 11 -34.91 53.13 20.65
CA ILE A 11 -34.10 52.02 20.27
C ILE A 11 -34.10 51.03 21.43
N VAL A 12 -34.81 49.92 21.25
CA VAL A 12 -34.67 48.72 22.09
C VAL A 12 -33.48 47.96 21.61
N LEU A 13 -32.37 48.07 22.34
CA LEU A 13 -31.15 47.31 22.10
C LEU A 13 -31.38 45.87 22.59
N ALA A 14 -31.81 44.98 21.68
CA ALA A 14 -31.82 43.56 21.92
C ALA A 14 -30.40 43.01 21.73
N CYS A 15 -29.68 42.83 22.83
CA CYS A 15 -28.45 42.05 22.84
C CYS A 15 -28.77 40.60 22.51
N LEU A 16 -28.66 40.23 21.23
CA LEU A 16 -28.54 38.84 20.85
C LEU A 16 -27.15 38.36 21.25
N LEU A 17 -27.05 37.70 22.38
CA LEU A 17 -25.92 36.87 22.75
C LEU A 17 -25.86 35.69 21.76
N CYS A 18 -25.14 35.84 20.64
CA CYS A 18 -24.67 34.71 19.86
C CYS A 18 -23.67 33.95 20.72
N THR A 19 -24.14 32.94 21.44
CA THR A 19 -23.25 31.91 21.96
C THR A 19 -22.76 31.12 20.78
N VAL A 20 -21.57 31.50 20.27
CA VAL A 20 -20.78 30.68 19.39
C VAL A 20 -20.38 29.47 20.22
N SER A 21 -21.12 28.38 20.07
CA SER A 21 -20.69 27.07 20.55
C SER A 21 -19.48 26.73 19.76
N ILE A 22 -18.29 27.00 20.31
CA ILE A 22 -17.03 26.43 19.82
C ILE A 22 -17.16 24.94 20.14
N LEU A 23 -17.65 24.17 19.17
CA LEU A 23 -17.45 22.74 19.19
C LEU A 23 -15.94 22.55 19.22
N PRO A 24 -15.39 21.83 20.21
CA PRO A 24 -14.00 21.46 20.14
C PRO A 24 -13.82 20.71 18.81
N ALA A 25 -12.97 21.22 17.94
CA ALA A 25 -12.44 20.42 16.85
C ALA A 25 -11.83 19.20 17.56
N PHE A 26 -12.48 18.05 17.41
CA PHE A 26 -11.84 16.80 17.70
C PHE A 26 -10.67 16.74 16.70
N ALA A 27 -9.52 17.24 17.11
CA ALA A 27 -8.29 16.75 16.60
C ALA A 27 -8.35 15.25 16.91
N GLU A 28 -8.71 14.45 15.89
CA GLU A 28 -8.52 13.03 15.92
C GLU A 28 -7.00 12.87 16.01
N THR A 29 -6.49 12.87 17.24
CA THR A 29 -5.12 12.46 17.51
C THR A 29 -5.02 11.12 16.82
N ALA A 30 -4.10 11.01 15.87
CA ALA A 30 -3.72 9.73 15.31
C ALA A 30 -3.42 8.85 16.53
N GLN A 31 -4.41 8.03 16.89
CA GLN A 31 -4.22 7.08 17.98
C GLN A 31 -3.23 6.11 17.39
N GLU A 32 -2.01 6.11 17.92
CA GLU A 32 -1.02 5.12 17.56
C GLU A 32 -1.72 3.77 17.63
N SER A 33 -1.96 3.19 16.46
CA SER A 33 -2.46 1.81 16.42
C SER A 33 -1.45 0.98 17.20
N PRO A 34 -1.89 0.22 18.21
CA PRO A 34 -0.95 -0.58 18.98
C PRO A 34 -0.14 -1.40 17.99
N ARG A 35 1.19 -1.32 18.06
CA ARG A 35 2.06 -2.18 17.28
C ARG A 35 1.56 -3.59 17.42
N LEU A 36 1.29 -4.24 16.31
CA LEU A 36 0.93 -5.65 16.33
C LEU A 36 2.13 -6.38 16.93
N THR A 37 1.90 -7.08 18.05
CA THR A 37 2.96 -7.83 18.71
C THR A 37 3.20 -9.11 17.91
N PRO A 38 4.44 -9.36 17.43
CA PRO A 38 4.72 -10.57 16.66
C PRO A 38 4.62 -11.81 17.52
N GLY A 39 4.00 -12.82 17.00
CA GLY A 39 4.14 -14.15 17.57
C GLY A 39 2.91 -15.05 17.42
N PRO A 40 3.11 -16.37 17.41
CA PRO A 40 2.02 -17.34 17.36
C PRO A 40 1.10 -17.28 18.59
N ALA A 41 1.48 -16.58 19.66
CA ALA A 41 0.67 -16.41 20.87
C ALA A 41 -0.57 -15.53 20.65
N ASP A 42 -0.57 -14.66 19.62
CA ASP A 42 -1.67 -13.74 19.33
C ASP A 42 -2.78 -14.40 18.51
N TYR A 43 -2.52 -15.58 17.96
CA TYR A 43 -3.47 -16.35 17.17
C TYR A 43 -4.14 -17.44 18.01
N VAL A 44 -5.07 -17.02 18.88
CA VAL A 44 -5.82 -17.97 19.68
C VAL A 44 -6.84 -18.69 18.79
N ILE A 45 -6.60 -19.95 18.52
CA ILE A 45 -7.59 -20.83 17.92
C ILE A 45 -8.67 -21.09 18.98
N THR A 46 -9.86 -20.53 18.77
CA THR A 46 -11.00 -20.89 19.58
C THR A 46 -11.62 -22.18 19.05
N GLU A 47 -12.10 -23.04 19.91
CA GLU A 47 -12.78 -24.30 19.51
C GLU A 47 -13.96 -24.06 18.57
N GLU A 48 -14.59 -22.88 18.67
CA GLU A 48 -15.70 -22.46 17.81
C GLU A 48 -15.27 -22.09 16.38
N SER A 49 -13.99 -21.75 16.15
CA SER A 49 -13.52 -21.32 14.82
C SER A 49 -13.36 -22.48 13.84
N GLY A 50 -13.15 -23.69 14.32
CA GLY A 50 -12.87 -24.91 13.52
C GLY A 50 -11.93 -24.61 12.34
N GLY A 51 -10.86 -25.32 12.16
CA GLY A 51 -9.95 -25.12 11.03
C GLY A 51 -8.49 -25.37 11.41
N GLU A 52 -7.60 -25.26 10.44
CA GLU A 52 -6.17 -25.50 10.61
C GLU A 52 -5.32 -24.52 9.80
N PHE A 53 -4.13 -24.25 10.29
CA PHE A 53 -3.11 -23.53 9.54
C PHE A 53 -2.46 -24.46 8.51
N ARG A 54 -2.36 -23.99 7.26
CA ARG A 54 -1.59 -24.61 6.20
C ARG A 54 -0.81 -23.54 5.44
N PRO A 55 0.54 -23.61 5.38
CA PRO A 55 1.31 -22.75 4.49
C PRO A 55 0.77 -22.82 3.06
N LEU A 56 0.67 -21.65 2.42
CA LEU A 56 0.19 -21.57 1.05
C LEU A 56 1.32 -22.00 0.08
N PRO A 57 1.01 -22.77 -0.98
CA PRO A 57 2.04 -23.13 -1.96
C PRO A 57 2.66 -21.89 -2.59
N ILE A 58 3.98 -21.94 -2.80
CA ILE A 58 4.74 -20.88 -3.53
C ILE A 58 4.56 -21.15 -5.04
N ASP A 59 3.39 -20.97 -5.53
CA ASP A 59 3.04 -21.13 -6.93
C ASP A 59 1.93 -20.15 -7.32
N MET A 60 1.39 -20.31 -8.51
CA MET A 60 0.34 -19.47 -9.08
C MET A 60 -1.07 -19.80 -8.56
N THR A 61 -1.20 -20.75 -7.64
CA THR A 61 -2.51 -21.11 -7.09
C THR A 61 -3.11 -19.99 -6.25
N GLY A 62 -4.43 -19.98 -6.10
CA GLY A 62 -5.13 -19.01 -5.27
C GLY A 62 -4.72 -19.06 -3.81
N GLY A 63 -4.96 -17.99 -3.09
CA GLY A 63 -4.90 -17.96 -1.63
C GLY A 63 -5.98 -18.87 -1.01
N ALA A 64 -5.90 -19.04 0.30
CA ALA A 64 -6.93 -19.75 1.05
C ALA A 64 -8.31 -19.09 0.85
N PRO A 65 -9.38 -19.87 0.80
CA PRO A 65 -10.72 -19.31 0.79
C PRO A 65 -10.92 -18.43 2.02
N LEU A 66 -11.38 -17.20 1.81
CA LEU A 66 -11.86 -16.41 2.93
C LEU A 66 -13.02 -17.14 3.58
N GLY A 67 -12.94 -17.37 4.89
CA GLY A 67 -14.14 -17.72 5.65
C GLY A 67 -15.22 -16.69 5.37
N ARG A 68 -16.49 -17.01 5.57
CA ARG A 68 -17.58 -16.05 5.41
C ARG A 68 -17.47 -14.95 6.46
N VAL A 69 -16.60 -13.99 6.21
CA VAL A 69 -16.64 -12.71 6.92
C VAL A 69 -17.65 -11.85 6.17
N PRO A 70 -18.79 -11.50 6.77
CA PRO A 70 -19.68 -10.56 6.12
C PRO A 70 -18.92 -9.26 5.95
N TYR A 71 -18.73 -8.83 4.71
CA TYR A 71 -18.19 -7.51 4.44
C TYR A 71 -19.17 -6.47 4.99
N SER A 72 -18.68 -5.62 5.87
CA SER A 72 -19.35 -4.40 6.28
C SER A 72 -18.52 -3.23 5.77
N ALA A 73 -19.18 -2.20 5.23
CA ALA A 73 -18.50 -0.96 4.84
C ALA A 73 -17.74 -0.31 6.00
N ASP A 74 -18.17 -0.61 7.24
CA ASP A 74 -17.58 -0.11 8.48
C ASP A 74 -16.46 -1.02 9.02
N THR A 75 -16.19 -2.15 8.36
CA THR A 75 -15.13 -3.07 8.79
C THR A 75 -13.77 -2.51 8.40
N ASN A 76 -12.96 -2.18 9.39
CA ASN A 76 -11.57 -1.75 9.21
C ASN A 76 -10.56 -2.84 9.54
N ILE A 77 -10.99 -3.93 10.19
CA ILE A 77 -10.12 -5.00 10.65
C ILE A 77 -10.63 -6.32 10.10
N PHE A 78 -9.72 -7.11 9.55
CA PHE A 78 -9.88 -8.54 9.33
C PHE A 78 -8.88 -9.28 10.19
N GLN A 79 -9.30 -10.34 10.85
CA GLN A 79 -8.43 -11.18 11.65
C GLN A 79 -8.90 -12.63 11.62
N ASP A 80 -7.94 -13.54 11.42
CA ASP A 80 -8.07 -14.96 11.68
C ASP A 80 -6.79 -15.46 12.37
N PRO A 81 -6.67 -16.77 12.71
CA PRO A 81 -5.46 -17.26 13.38
C PRO A 81 -4.16 -17.17 12.59
N THR A 82 -4.17 -16.69 11.35
CA THR A 82 -2.99 -16.63 10.49
C THR A 82 -2.66 -15.26 9.94
N ILE A 83 -3.62 -14.33 9.99
CA ILE A 83 -3.43 -13.00 9.44
C ILE A 83 -4.29 -11.98 10.20
N ARG A 84 -3.72 -10.81 10.44
CA ARG A 84 -4.44 -9.61 10.85
C ARG A 84 -4.15 -8.48 9.88
N VAL A 85 -5.19 -7.82 9.43
CA VAL A 85 -5.10 -6.59 8.63
C VAL A 85 -5.96 -5.53 9.27
N GLU A 86 -5.38 -4.36 9.53
CA GLU A 86 -6.07 -3.19 10.06
C GLU A 86 -5.85 -2.01 9.14
N ARG A 87 -6.91 -1.52 8.49
CA ARG A 87 -6.85 -0.42 7.54
C ARG A 87 -7.32 0.90 8.14
N HIS A 88 -6.73 1.97 7.67
CA HIS A 88 -7.02 3.34 8.10
C HIS A 88 -7.22 4.26 6.89
N ARG A 89 -7.99 5.33 7.10
CA ARG A 89 -8.14 6.45 6.18
C ARG A 89 -7.96 7.74 6.95
N VAL A 90 -7.05 8.58 6.50
CA VAL A 90 -6.74 9.86 7.14
C VAL A 90 -6.81 10.97 6.10
N THR A 91 -7.46 12.08 6.46
CA THR A 91 -7.35 13.34 5.71
C THR A 91 -6.47 14.27 6.53
N SER A 92 -5.31 14.60 6.00
CA SER A 92 -4.28 15.36 6.70
C SER A 92 -4.13 16.76 6.12
N SER A 93 -4.13 17.75 6.99
CA SER A 93 -3.75 19.11 6.64
C SER A 93 -2.23 19.28 6.55
N GLU A 94 -1.48 18.51 7.32
CA GLU A 94 -0.01 18.50 7.29
C GLU A 94 0.53 18.08 5.93
N TRP A 95 0.04 16.94 5.42
CA TRP A 95 0.44 16.38 4.12
C TRP A 95 -0.42 16.88 2.96
N ASN A 96 -1.42 17.72 3.24
CA ASN A 96 -2.38 18.25 2.26
C ASN A 96 -2.98 17.17 1.34
N CYS A 97 -3.19 15.98 1.84
CA CYS A 97 -3.75 14.87 1.09
C CYS A 97 -4.65 13.96 1.95
N THR A 98 -5.44 13.12 1.28
CA THR A 98 -6.06 11.96 1.90
C THR A 98 -5.22 10.75 1.59
N TYR A 99 -4.82 10.02 2.62
CA TYR A 99 -4.07 8.78 2.48
C TYR A 99 -4.76 7.61 3.16
N TYR A 100 -4.42 6.43 2.70
CA TYR A 100 -4.92 5.15 3.19
C TYR A 100 -3.72 4.28 3.50
N TYR A 101 -3.75 3.62 4.64
CA TYR A 101 -2.74 2.64 4.98
C TYR A 101 -3.37 1.44 5.67
N ALA A 102 -2.66 0.33 5.64
CA ALA A 102 -3.05 -0.86 6.37
C ALA A 102 -1.82 -1.49 7.00
N PHE A 103 -1.90 -1.81 8.29
CA PHE A 103 -0.96 -2.69 8.96
C PHE A 103 -1.35 -4.14 8.70
N ILE A 104 -0.36 -4.95 8.42
CA ILE A 104 -0.52 -6.37 8.08
C ILE A 104 0.44 -7.17 8.94
N GLU A 105 -0.09 -8.17 9.62
CA GLU A 105 0.66 -9.19 10.32
C GLU A 105 0.26 -10.55 9.76
N ILE A 106 1.24 -11.37 9.38
CA ILE A 106 1.04 -12.71 8.86
C ILE A 106 1.82 -13.72 9.70
N LYS A 107 1.31 -14.94 9.75
CA LYS A 107 1.94 -16.04 10.48
C LYS A 107 3.07 -16.71 9.70
N ASP A 108 2.98 -16.68 8.39
CA ASP A 108 3.87 -17.43 7.50
C ASP A 108 4.17 -16.61 6.22
N PRO A 109 5.42 -16.57 5.74
CA PRO A 109 5.82 -15.77 4.58
C PRO A 109 5.05 -16.13 3.31
N SER A 110 4.53 -17.35 3.19
CA SER A 110 3.72 -17.79 2.05
C SER A 110 2.42 -17.00 1.88
N GLN A 111 2.03 -16.22 2.89
CA GLN A 111 0.82 -15.38 2.86
C GLN A 111 1.04 -14.05 2.16
N LEU A 112 2.30 -13.59 1.96
CA LEU A 112 2.66 -12.45 1.11
C LEU A 112 2.93 -12.95 -0.31
N ARG A 113 2.06 -12.61 -1.24
CA ARG A 113 1.96 -13.25 -2.55
C ARG A 113 1.86 -12.23 -3.69
N THR A 114 2.04 -12.74 -4.89
CA THR A 114 1.77 -11.99 -6.13
C THR A 114 0.84 -12.79 -7.03
N ALA A 115 0.06 -12.11 -7.87
CA ALA A 115 -0.80 -12.74 -8.86
C ALA A 115 -0.92 -11.88 -10.12
N ALA A 116 -0.97 -12.54 -11.27
CA ALA A 116 -1.21 -11.89 -12.55
C ALA A 116 -2.70 -11.85 -12.92
N GLY A 117 -3.03 -11.03 -13.91
CA GLY A 117 -4.41 -10.83 -14.36
C GLY A 117 -5.11 -12.10 -14.88
N ASP A 118 -4.37 -13.12 -15.31
CA ASP A 118 -4.87 -14.40 -15.83
C ASP A 118 -4.05 -15.60 -15.35
N ASP A 119 -3.48 -15.50 -14.16
CA ASP A 119 -2.62 -16.52 -13.54
C ASP A 119 -1.30 -16.80 -14.28
N ALA A 120 -0.94 -15.96 -15.24
CA ALA A 120 0.29 -16.10 -16.00
C ALA A 120 1.07 -14.78 -16.08
N PHE A 121 2.22 -14.69 -15.40
CA PHE A 121 3.04 -13.48 -15.37
C PHE A 121 3.78 -13.17 -16.69
N ARG A 122 3.60 -13.97 -17.73
CA ARG A 122 4.18 -13.76 -19.05
C ARG A 122 3.21 -13.17 -20.06
N THR A 123 1.99 -12.85 -19.62
CA THR A 123 0.97 -12.28 -20.48
C THR A 123 0.86 -10.78 -20.31
N THR A 124 0.24 -10.11 -21.27
CA THR A 124 -0.08 -8.69 -21.22
C THR A 124 -1.51 -8.42 -20.72
N THR A 125 -2.17 -9.45 -20.20
CA THR A 125 -3.54 -9.34 -19.68
C THR A 125 -3.59 -8.40 -18.49
N LYS A 126 -4.49 -7.43 -18.56
CA LYS A 126 -4.71 -6.43 -17.52
C LYS A 126 -6.10 -6.59 -16.96
N LYS A 127 -6.21 -6.57 -15.63
CA LYS A 127 -7.49 -6.56 -14.92
C LYS A 127 -7.46 -5.56 -13.77
N PRO A 128 -8.61 -5.03 -13.34
CA PRO A 128 -8.70 -4.28 -12.09
C PRO A 128 -8.17 -5.10 -10.90
N VAL A 129 -7.48 -4.47 -9.97
CA VAL A 129 -6.98 -5.12 -8.75
C VAL A 129 -8.10 -5.87 -8.03
N THR A 130 -9.32 -5.30 -7.99
CA THR A 130 -10.49 -5.93 -7.37
C THR A 130 -10.85 -7.30 -7.96
N LEU A 131 -10.68 -7.47 -9.28
CA LEU A 131 -11.00 -8.75 -9.92
C LEU A 131 -9.92 -9.81 -9.63
N ILE A 132 -8.64 -9.42 -9.69
CA ILE A 132 -7.55 -10.34 -9.37
C ILE A 132 -7.60 -10.72 -7.88
N SER A 133 -7.77 -9.74 -7.01
CA SER A 133 -7.92 -9.90 -5.56
C SER A 133 -9.04 -10.90 -5.21
N LYS A 134 -10.21 -10.72 -5.81
CA LYS A 134 -11.36 -11.61 -5.60
C LYS A 134 -11.07 -13.05 -6.04
N HIS A 135 -10.43 -13.20 -7.20
CA HIS A 135 -10.06 -14.52 -7.73
C HIS A 135 -9.05 -15.24 -6.83
N LYS A 136 -8.18 -14.49 -6.16
CA LYS A 136 -7.13 -15.01 -5.26
C LYS A 136 -7.54 -15.08 -3.78
N ASN A 137 -8.79 -14.76 -3.44
CA ASN A 137 -9.25 -14.70 -2.05
C ASN A 137 -8.35 -13.83 -1.16
N ALA A 138 -7.87 -12.72 -1.69
CA ALA A 138 -6.99 -11.81 -0.96
C ALA A 138 -7.74 -11.13 0.19
N VAL A 139 -7.12 -11.05 1.36
CA VAL A 139 -7.58 -10.20 2.45
C VAL A 139 -7.30 -8.74 2.12
N LEU A 140 -6.08 -8.45 1.68
CA LEU A 140 -5.64 -7.15 1.21
C LEU A 140 -4.84 -7.32 -0.07
N ALA A 141 -5.07 -6.45 -1.05
CA ALA A 141 -4.30 -6.42 -2.29
C ALA A 141 -4.00 -4.99 -2.71
N ILE A 142 -2.85 -4.79 -3.34
CA ILE A 142 -2.44 -3.54 -3.98
C ILE A 142 -1.97 -3.84 -5.40
N ASN A 143 -1.88 -2.80 -6.26
CA ASN A 143 -1.18 -2.94 -7.53
C ASN A 143 0.28 -3.37 -7.29
N GLY A 144 0.84 -4.10 -8.26
CA GLY A 144 2.26 -4.43 -8.28
C GLY A 144 3.14 -3.25 -8.68
N ASP A 145 4.26 -3.56 -9.35
CA ASP A 145 5.16 -2.55 -9.86
C ASP A 145 4.56 -1.84 -11.11
N TYR A 146 5.33 -1.59 -12.13
CA TYR A 146 4.87 -0.86 -13.30
C TYR A 146 3.96 -1.70 -14.20
N PHE A 147 2.69 -1.24 -14.39
CA PHE A 147 1.67 -1.96 -15.16
C PHE A 147 2.08 -2.33 -16.59
N ALA A 148 3.07 -1.64 -17.17
CA ALA A 148 3.62 -1.93 -18.49
C ALA A 148 4.78 -2.94 -18.44
N ALA A 149 5.14 -3.49 -17.27
CA ALA A 149 6.22 -4.46 -17.11
C ALA A 149 6.14 -5.64 -18.09
N PHE A 150 4.93 -6.02 -18.49
CA PHE A 150 4.69 -7.11 -19.44
C PHE A 150 4.22 -6.64 -20.81
N SER A 151 4.12 -5.33 -21.08
CA SER A 151 3.50 -4.79 -22.28
C SER A 151 4.51 -4.27 -23.30
N GLY A 152 4.71 -5.00 -24.38
CA GLY A 152 5.38 -4.53 -25.60
C GLY A 152 6.77 -3.93 -25.38
N ASN A 153 7.05 -2.83 -26.07
CA ASN A 153 8.36 -2.15 -26.06
C ASN A 153 8.74 -1.46 -24.73
N LYS A 154 7.83 -1.47 -23.74
CA LYS A 154 8.09 -0.90 -22.41
C LYS A 154 8.46 -1.95 -21.37
N ALA A 155 8.51 -3.20 -21.77
CA ALA A 155 8.86 -4.33 -20.92
C ALA A 155 10.38 -4.42 -20.75
N ASN A 156 10.94 -3.59 -19.86
CA ASN A 156 12.38 -3.42 -19.72
C ASN A 156 12.89 -3.58 -18.28
N ASN A 157 12.11 -4.20 -17.41
CA ASN A 157 12.48 -4.42 -16.01
C ASN A 157 12.50 -5.91 -15.66
N TYR A 158 13.21 -6.25 -14.59
CA TYR A 158 13.33 -7.60 -14.06
C TYR A 158 12.01 -8.02 -13.39
N VAL A 159 11.58 -9.24 -13.63
CA VAL A 159 10.33 -9.78 -13.05
C VAL A 159 10.53 -11.21 -12.57
N LEU A 160 10.54 -11.40 -11.25
CA LEU A 160 10.50 -12.68 -10.58
C LEU A 160 9.26 -12.69 -9.68
N ARG A 161 8.39 -13.68 -9.84
CA ARG A 161 7.12 -13.79 -9.12
C ARG A 161 6.89 -15.22 -8.66
N GLN A 162 6.53 -15.39 -7.40
CA GLN A 162 6.27 -16.70 -6.80
C GLN A 162 7.39 -17.71 -7.08
N GLY A 163 8.65 -17.27 -6.95
CA GLY A 163 9.82 -18.09 -7.20
C GLY A 163 10.09 -18.48 -8.66
N THR A 164 9.35 -17.87 -9.60
CA THR A 164 9.51 -18.10 -11.04
C THR A 164 10.07 -16.86 -11.71
N LEU A 165 11.21 -16.99 -12.39
CA LEU A 165 11.79 -15.94 -13.23
C LEU A 165 10.93 -15.78 -14.49
N CYS A 166 10.26 -14.64 -14.61
CA CYS A 166 9.38 -14.31 -15.74
C CYS A 166 10.06 -13.46 -16.79
N ARG A 167 11.01 -12.63 -16.38
CA ARG A 167 11.82 -11.79 -17.27
C ARG A 167 13.17 -11.50 -16.63
N ASP A 168 14.22 -11.70 -17.41
CA ASP A 168 15.61 -11.44 -17.05
C ASP A 168 16.15 -10.19 -17.78
N THR A 169 15.36 -9.13 -17.81
CA THR A 169 15.79 -7.84 -18.37
C THR A 169 16.02 -6.89 -17.21
N ILE A 170 17.15 -6.21 -17.20
CA ILE A 170 17.49 -5.27 -16.12
C ILE A 170 17.35 -3.85 -16.64
N ALA A 171 16.65 -3.01 -15.86
CA ALA A 171 16.65 -1.56 -15.98
C ALA A 171 17.69 -1.01 -14.98
N PRO A 172 18.92 -0.72 -15.38
CA PRO A 172 20.00 -0.41 -14.42
C PRO A 172 19.76 0.88 -13.64
N GLU A 173 18.90 1.75 -14.15
CA GLU A 173 18.50 3.01 -13.53
C GLU A 173 17.42 2.88 -12.44
N LEU A 174 16.87 1.69 -12.21
CA LEU A 174 15.79 1.45 -11.25
C LEU A 174 16.27 0.59 -10.08
N ASP A 175 15.95 1.02 -8.87
CA ASP A 175 16.12 0.17 -7.69
C ASP A 175 15.28 -1.11 -7.81
N MET A 176 15.70 -2.17 -7.12
CA MET A 176 15.00 -3.44 -7.11
C MET A 176 14.70 -3.87 -5.69
N LEU A 177 13.43 -4.16 -5.41
CA LEU A 177 13.00 -4.83 -4.19
C LEU A 177 13.03 -6.33 -4.40
N LEU A 178 13.72 -7.05 -3.54
CA LEU A 178 13.71 -8.51 -3.43
C LEU A 178 12.96 -8.90 -2.15
N ILE A 179 12.08 -9.88 -2.25
CA ILE A 179 11.39 -10.50 -1.11
C ILE A 179 11.82 -11.96 -1.06
N ASP A 180 12.49 -12.35 0.01
CA ASP A 180 13.00 -13.70 0.17
C ASP A 180 11.95 -14.70 0.69
N GLU A 181 12.33 -15.96 0.84
CA GLU A 181 11.46 -17.05 1.28
C GLU A 181 11.00 -16.93 2.75
N ASP A 182 11.66 -16.08 3.53
CA ASP A 182 11.27 -15.75 4.90
C ASP A 182 10.36 -14.51 4.96
N GLY A 183 10.07 -13.88 3.81
CA GLY A 183 9.27 -12.66 3.71
C GLY A 183 10.05 -11.39 4.01
N ASP A 184 11.38 -11.45 4.15
CA ASP A 184 12.21 -10.28 4.40
C ASP A 184 12.46 -9.49 3.11
N PHE A 185 12.50 -8.16 3.24
CA PHE A 185 12.70 -7.22 2.13
C PHE A 185 14.18 -6.84 2.05
N HIS A 186 14.72 -6.90 0.85
CA HIS A 186 16.07 -6.46 0.53
C HIS A 186 16.03 -5.52 -0.67
N VAL A 187 16.89 -4.51 -0.69
CA VAL A 187 16.95 -3.54 -1.77
C VAL A 187 18.30 -3.63 -2.47
N LEU A 188 18.28 -3.81 -3.78
CA LEU A 188 19.42 -3.55 -4.65
C LEU A 188 19.21 -2.19 -5.30
N THR A 189 20.10 -1.26 -5.01
CA THR A 189 20.00 0.11 -5.52
C THR A 189 20.54 0.24 -6.93
N ALA A 190 20.10 1.26 -7.66
CA ALA A 190 20.61 1.58 -9.00
C ALA A 190 22.12 1.86 -9.03
N ASP A 191 22.75 2.17 -7.88
CA ASP A 191 24.20 2.32 -7.75
C ASP A 191 24.95 0.97 -7.70
N THR A 192 24.23 -0.12 -7.50
CA THR A 192 24.78 -1.48 -7.52
C THR A 192 24.89 -1.95 -8.98
N ASP A 193 25.88 -2.79 -9.29
CA ASP A 193 25.89 -3.50 -10.59
C ASP A 193 24.76 -4.54 -10.61
N LEU A 194 23.57 -4.08 -10.95
CA LEU A 194 22.36 -4.92 -10.98
C LEU A 194 22.45 -6.05 -12.01
N VAL A 195 23.26 -5.90 -13.07
CA VAL A 195 23.45 -6.95 -14.08
C VAL A 195 24.22 -8.12 -13.47
N ALA A 196 25.30 -7.82 -12.73
CA ALA A 196 26.14 -8.83 -12.09
C ALA A 196 25.57 -9.33 -10.74
N ALA A 197 24.68 -8.55 -10.09
CA ALA A 197 24.11 -8.93 -8.80
C ALA A 197 23.28 -10.22 -8.90
N GLU A 198 23.42 -11.10 -7.90
CA GLU A 198 22.52 -12.23 -7.73
C GLU A 198 21.13 -11.75 -7.32
N LYS A 199 20.08 -12.23 -7.97
CA LYS A 199 18.70 -11.78 -7.80
C LYS A 199 17.71 -12.91 -7.50
N GLU A 200 18.14 -14.15 -7.64
CA GLU A 200 17.34 -15.33 -7.34
C GLU A 200 17.61 -15.87 -5.93
N THR A 201 18.75 -15.47 -5.35
CA THR A 201 19.10 -15.71 -3.95
C THR A 201 19.65 -14.44 -3.32
N ILE A 202 19.42 -14.26 -2.02
CA ILE A 202 19.98 -13.18 -1.22
C ILE A 202 20.31 -13.70 0.17
N ASN A 203 21.54 -13.47 0.65
CA ASN A 203 22.00 -13.98 1.95
C ASN A 203 21.78 -15.49 2.14
N GLY A 204 21.90 -16.27 1.06
CA GLY A 204 21.71 -17.73 1.06
C GLY A 204 20.23 -18.18 1.09
N LYS A 205 19.28 -17.26 0.98
CA LYS A 205 17.84 -17.53 0.92
C LYS A 205 17.32 -17.34 -0.50
N LYS A 206 16.33 -18.15 -0.87
CA LYS A 206 15.66 -18.02 -2.16
C LYS A 206 14.81 -16.74 -2.22
N VAL A 207 14.93 -15.98 -3.31
CA VAL A 207 14.03 -14.87 -3.61
C VAL A 207 12.73 -15.42 -4.20
N ILE A 208 11.61 -14.99 -3.63
CA ILE A 208 10.26 -15.40 -4.06
C ILE A 208 9.63 -14.36 -4.98
N ASN A 209 9.85 -13.08 -4.71
CA ASN A 209 9.35 -12.00 -5.55
C ASN A 209 10.44 -10.92 -5.73
N ALA A 210 10.54 -10.36 -6.93
CA ALA A 210 11.39 -9.21 -7.22
C ALA A 210 10.62 -8.17 -8.03
N PHE A 211 10.71 -6.92 -7.58
CA PHE A 211 10.04 -5.77 -8.21
C PHE A 211 11.09 -4.75 -8.60
N GLN A 212 11.12 -4.36 -9.85
CA GLN A 212 12.04 -3.35 -10.35
C GLN A 212 11.27 -2.13 -10.86
N PHE A 213 11.08 -1.14 -9.98
CA PHE A 213 10.42 0.12 -10.23
C PHE A 213 11.04 1.22 -9.33
N GLY A 214 10.65 1.34 -8.08
CA GLY A 214 11.23 2.24 -7.10
C GLY A 214 10.94 3.73 -7.32
N PRO A 215 11.80 4.60 -6.80
CA PRO A 215 12.96 4.30 -5.98
C PRO A 215 12.61 3.70 -4.61
N ALA A 216 13.58 3.08 -3.94
CA ALA A 216 13.50 2.80 -2.52
C ALA A 216 13.57 4.13 -1.74
N LEU A 217 12.78 4.24 -0.68
CA LEU A 217 12.65 5.46 0.11
C LEU A 217 13.29 5.33 1.49
N VAL A 218 13.29 4.10 2.04
CA VAL A 218 13.98 3.72 3.28
C VAL A 218 14.63 2.36 3.04
N ILE A 219 15.88 2.21 3.46
CA ILE A 219 16.67 0.98 3.35
C ILE A 219 17.31 0.70 4.71
N ASP A 220 17.09 -0.51 5.25
CA ASP A 220 17.63 -0.96 6.55
C ASP A 220 17.34 0.03 7.71
N GLY A 221 16.18 0.69 7.68
CA GLY A 221 15.76 1.67 8.68
C GLY A 221 16.25 3.09 8.44
N GLU A 222 17.13 3.29 7.46
CA GLU A 222 17.73 4.58 7.15
C GLU A 222 17.01 5.27 5.98
N LYS A 223 16.78 6.58 6.14
CA LYS A 223 16.21 7.42 5.08
C LYS A 223 17.14 7.48 3.88
N VAL A 224 16.64 7.17 2.70
CA VAL A 224 17.34 7.53 1.46
C VAL A 224 17.32 9.06 1.34
N ALA A 225 18.45 9.67 0.99
CA ALA A 225 18.60 11.13 0.89
C ALA A 225 17.65 11.70 -0.19
N ASP A 226 17.15 12.92 0.04
CA ASP A 226 16.18 13.56 -0.84
C ASP A 226 16.69 13.68 -2.28
N GLU A 227 17.95 14.08 -2.44
CA GLU A 227 18.59 14.24 -3.74
C GLU A 227 18.70 12.89 -4.48
N ILE A 228 18.88 11.79 -3.79
CA ILE A 228 18.93 10.45 -4.39
C ILE A 228 17.52 10.02 -4.83
N ILE A 229 16.50 10.27 -4.02
CA ILE A 229 15.11 9.98 -4.38
C ILE A 229 14.71 10.78 -5.61
N LEU A 230 15.06 12.05 -5.65
CA LEU A 230 14.73 12.94 -6.75
C LEU A 230 15.47 12.56 -8.03
N ASP A 231 16.74 12.23 -7.96
CA ASP A 231 17.56 11.80 -9.11
C ASP A 231 17.03 10.47 -9.68
N ARG A 232 16.89 9.44 -8.87
CA ARG A 232 16.38 8.13 -9.27
C ARG A 232 14.94 8.19 -9.76
N GLY A 233 14.13 9.03 -9.15
CA GLY A 233 12.73 9.22 -9.54
C GLY A 233 12.55 9.99 -10.86
N HIS A 234 13.59 10.59 -11.43
CA HIS A 234 13.56 11.21 -12.75
C HIS A 234 14.00 10.28 -13.88
N ALA A 235 14.67 9.20 -13.55
CA ALA A 235 15.13 8.19 -14.51
C ALA A 235 14.34 6.88 -14.33
N PRO A 236 13.55 6.47 -15.26
CA PRO A 236 13.09 7.06 -16.51
C PRO A 236 11.83 7.92 -16.29
N ASN A 237 11.67 8.99 -17.00
CA ASN A 237 10.66 10.08 -16.96
C ASN A 237 9.20 9.77 -16.62
N TYR A 238 8.87 8.64 -15.98
CA TYR A 238 7.50 8.28 -15.61
C TYR A 238 7.25 8.21 -14.09
N VAL A 239 8.28 8.26 -13.26
CA VAL A 239 8.10 8.28 -11.79
C VAL A 239 7.78 9.69 -11.29
N GLU A 240 8.45 10.72 -11.83
CA GLU A 240 8.25 12.15 -11.50
C GLU A 240 8.24 12.34 -9.96
N ALA A 241 9.38 12.08 -9.31
CA ALA A 241 9.50 12.00 -7.86
C ALA A 241 9.06 13.26 -7.11
N ASP A 242 9.30 14.44 -7.69
CA ASP A 242 8.95 15.77 -7.15
C ASP A 242 7.48 16.16 -7.35
N ARG A 243 6.78 15.46 -8.26
CA ARG A 243 5.40 15.77 -8.58
C ARG A 243 4.44 15.25 -7.53
N LEU A 244 3.43 16.07 -7.20
CA LEU A 244 2.26 15.60 -6.44
C LEU A 244 1.44 14.63 -7.31
N ALA A 245 1.42 13.37 -6.94
CA ALA A 245 0.69 12.31 -7.64
C ALA A 245 0.13 11.31 -6.64
N GLN A 246 -0.84 10.52 -7.08
CA GLN A 246 -1.23 9.33 -6.33
C GLN A 246 -0.04 8.39 -6.25
N ARG A 247 0.27 7.92 -5.06
CA ARG A 247 1.42 7.08 -4.79
C ARG A 247 0.99 5.80 -4.07
N MET A 248 1.76 4.76 -4.27
CA MET A 248 1.65 3.49 -3.58
C MET A 248 3.03 3.08 -3.11
N CYS A 249 3.17 2.66 -1.85
CA CYS A 249 4.36 1.98 -1.39
C CYS A 249 4.02 0.75 -0.55
N ILE A 250 4.96 -0.19 -0.54
CA ILE A 250 4.96 -1.32 0.37
C ILE A 250 6.11 -1.16 1.36
N VAL A 251 5.85 -1.55 2.61
CA VAL A 251 6.75 -1.31 3.74
C VAL A 251 6.94 -2.60 4.50
N GLN A 252 8.17 -2.92 4.86
CA GLN A 252 8.47 -3.86 5.93
C GLN A 252 8.76 -3.09 7.22
N ILE A 253 8.04 -3.40 8.29
CA ILE A 253 8.23 -2.85 9.63
C ILE A 253 9.13 -3.78 10.43
N ASP A 254 8.77 -5.05 10.49
CA ASP A 254 9.53 -6.11 11.16
C ASP A 254 9.29 -7.46 10.47
N LYS A 255 9.83 -8.52 11.03
CA LYS A 255 9.62 -9.90 10.55
C LYS A 255 8.12 -10.20 10.45
N LEU A 256 7.65 -10.52 9.25
CA LEU A 256 6.25 -10.82 8.94
C LEU A 256 5.25 -9.69 9.29
N HIS A 257 5.77 -8.48 9.50
CA HIS A 257 4.99 -7.26 9.76
C HIS A 257 5.22 -6.26 8.65
N TYR A 258 4.14 -5.85 8.04
CA TYR A 258 4.17 -4.97 6.88
C TYR A 258 3.18 -3.83 7.01
N MET A 259 3.37 -2.82 6.19
CA MET A 259 2.39 -1.79 5.93
C MET A 259 2.30 -1.57 4.43
N VAL A 260 1.10 -1.27 3.94
CA VAL A 260 0.90 -0.66 2.64
C VAL A 260 0.35 0.73 2.84
N LEU A 261 0.83 1.69 2.06
CA LEU A 261 0.41 3.08 2.16
C LEU A 261 0.15 3.62 0.75
N CYS A 262 -0.99 4.27 0.56
CA CYS A 262 -1.27 5.00 -0.66
C CYS A 262 -1.87 6.37 -0.37
N CYS A 263 -1.43 7.36 -1.15
CA CYS A 263 -2.04 8.67 -1.19
C CYS A 263 -2.99 8.76 -2.36
N ALA A 264 -4.21 9.22 -2.08
CA ALA A 264 -5.25 9.43 -3.09
C ALA A 264 -5.28 10.91 -3.51
N HIS A 265 -6.44 11.48 -3.55
CA HIS A 265 -6.73 12.83 -4.00
C HIS A 265 -5.69 13.89 -3.57
N TYR A 266 -5.32 14.77 -4.48
CA TYR A 266 -4.23 15.76 -4.47
C TYR A 266 -2.82 15.17 -4.54
N GLY A 267 -2.60 13.93 -4.12
CA GLY A 267 -1.31 13.26 -4.22
C GLY A 267 -0.25 13.76 -3.24
N ILE A 268 0.92 13.16 -3.35
CA ILE A 268 2.11 13.46 -2.55
C ILE A 268 3.36 13.24 -3.42
N ASN A 269 4.44 13.97 -3.18
CA ASN A 269 5.74 13.65 -3.78
C ASN A 269 6.43 12.49 -3.04
N LEU A 270 7.53 11.97 -3.56
CA LEU A 270 8.14 10.76 -2.98
C LEU A 270 8.91 11.04 -1.68
N VAL A 271 9.46 12.25 -1.51
CA VAL A 271 10.14 12.63 -0.25
C VAL A 271 9.13 12.70 0.89
N ASP A 272 8.01 13.37 0.65
CA ASP A 272 6.92 13.46 1.63
C ASP A 272 6.28 12.08 1.88
N LEU A 273 6.18 11.21 0.86
CA LEU A 273 5.69 9.83 1.03
C LEU A 273 6.59 9.03 1.96
N ARG A 274 7.94 9.18 1.83
CA ARG A 274 8.91 8.59 2.75
C ARG A 274 8.65 9.04 4.18
N ASP A 275 8.57 10.35 4.38
CA ASP A 275 8.43 10.94 5.71
C ASP A 275 7.08 10.60 6.35
N LEU A 276 6.00 10.57 5.55
CA LEU A 276 4.70 10.08 5.99
C LEU A 276 4.77 8.60 6.40
N ALA A 277 5.39 7.74 5.62
CA ALA A 277 5.52 6.32 5.99
C ALA A 277 6.26 6.15 7.31
N MET A 278 7.37 6.87 7.51
CA MET A 278 8.16 6.83 8.74
C MET A 278 7.45 7.46 9.94
N SER A 279 6.51 8.39 9.72
CA SER A 279 5.67 8.93 10.79
C SER A 279 4.64 7.91 11.32
N LEU A 280 4.30 6.90 10.52
CA LEU A 280 3.31 5.87 10.86
C LEU A 280 3.92 4.64 11.53
N ALA A 281 5.18 4.31 11.24
CA ALA A 281 5.86 3.13 11.79
C ALA A 281 7.39 3.24 11.72
N ASP A 282 8.09 2.41 12.51
CA ASP A 282 9.54 2.20 12.37
C ASP A 282 9.80 1.33 11.14
N CYS A 283 9.97 1.95 10.00
CA CYS A 283 10.11 1.27 8.72
C CYS A 283 11.51 0.71 8.54
N LYS A 284 11.66 -0.59 8.27
CA LYS A 284 12.93 -1.18 7.80
C LYS A 284 13.17 -0.90 6.33
N VAL A 285 12.14 -1.11 5.51
CA VAL A 285 12.17 -0.83 4.07
C VAL A 285 10.89 -0.14 3.68
N VAL A 286 10.99 0.93 2.89
CA VAL A 286 9.89 1.57 2.19
C VAL A 286 10.21 1.58 0.70
N TYR A 287 9.38 0.94 -0.10
CA TYR A 287 9.60 0.82 -1.53
C TYR A 287 8.42 1.33 -2.34
N ASN A 288 8.68 2.31 -3.22
CA ASN A 288 7.67 2.91 -4.08
C ASN A 288 7.27 1.97 -5.21
N LEU A 289 5.97 1.88 -5.46
CA LEU A 289 5.36 1.09 -6.53
C LEU A 289 4.66 2.01 -7.54
N ASP A 290 4.11 1.43 -8.63
CA ASP A 290 3.40 2.20 -9.65
C ASP A 290 2.27 3.03 -9.03
N GLY A 291 2.23 4.30 -9.43
CA GLY A 291 1.34 5.32 -8.90
C GLY A 291 0.24 5.76 -9.88
N GLY A 292 -0.24 6.98 -9.71
CA GLY A 292 -1.27 7.55 -10.56
C GLY A 292 -2.54 6.72 -10.58
N ALA A 293 -3.12 6.51 -11.75
CA ALA A 293 -4.35 5.72 -11.92
C ALA A 293 -4.19 4.22 -11.60
N SER A 294 -2.95 3.72 -11.47
CA SER A 294 -2.68 2.34 -11.03
C SER A 294 -2.84 2.18 -9.51
N THR A 295 -2.75 3.26 -8.73
CA THR A 295 -2.85 3.23 -7.27
C THR A 295 -4.19 2.64 -6.82
N GLN A 296 -4.20 1.40 -6.41
CA GLN A 296 -5.38 0.69 -5.94
C GLN A 296 -5.04 -0.15 -4.71
N MET A 297 -5.74 0.13 -3.62
CA MET A 297 -5.75 -0.70 -2.40
C MET A 297 -7.12 -1.34 -2.30
N VAL A 298 -7.16 -2.66 -2.19
CA VAL A 298 -8.38 -3.47 -2.11
C VAL A 298 -8.36 -4.27 -0.82
N PHE A 299 -9.36 -4.06 0.00
CA PHE A 299 -9.56 -4.78 1.26
C PHE A 299 -10.88 -5.55 1.18
N LEU A 300 -10.83 -6.86 1.44
CA LEU A 300 -11.99 -7.76 1.39
C LEU A 300 -12.82 -7.58 0.09
N ASN A 301 -12.13 -7.60 -1.04
CA ASN A 301 -12.69 -7.44 -2.40
C ASN A 301 -13.26 -6.05 -2.74
N GLN A 302 -13.07 -5.05 -1.89
CA GLN A 302 -13.50 -3.68 -2.18
C GLN A 302 -12.32 -2.73 -2.24
N GLN A 303 -12.29 -1.89 -3.26
CA GLN A 303 -11.30 -0.82 -3.36
C GLN A 303 -11.60 0.22 -2.28
N VAL A 304 -10.57 0.55 -1.48
CA VAL A 304 -10.70 1.46 -0.34
C VAL A 304 -10.24 2.88 -0.63
N ASN A 305 -9.39 3.06 -1.62
CA ASN A 305 -8.94 4.39 -2.05
C ASN A 305 -9.70 4.87 -3.30
N ASN A 306 -9.87 6.18 -3.42
CA ASN A 306 -10.41 6.77 -4.63
C ASN A 306 -9.30 6.99 -5.65
N THR A 307 -9.57 6.71 -6.92
CA THR A 307 -8.71 7.10 -8.05
C THR A 307 -9.15 8.45 -8.60
N THR A 308 -8.21 9.24 -9.12
CA THR A 308 -8.51 10.54 -9.74
C THR A 308 -8.88 10.41 -11.21
N SER A 309 -8.80 9.23 -11.80
CA SER A 309 -9.16 9.00 -13.18
C SER A 309 -10.68 9.05 -13.35
N SER A 310 -11.15 9.84 -14.31
CA SER A 310 -12.57 9.86 -14.72
C SER A 310 -13.02 8.52 -15.32
N GLU A 311 -12.08 7.71 -15.78
CA GLU A 311 -12.32 6.38 -16.37
C GLU A 311 -12.28 5.27 -15.32
N GLY A 312 -12.09 5.64 -14.05
CA GLY A 312 -11.91 4.67 -12.96
C GLY A 312 -10.46 4.17 -12.83
N PRO A 313 -10.24 3.13 -12.00
CA PRO A 313 -8.91 2.59 -11.76
C PRO A 313 -8.35 1.91 -13.01
N ARG A 314 -7.07 2.17 -13.32
CA ARG A 314 -6.37 1.54 -14.43
C ARG A 314 -6.26 0.03 -14.21
N PRO A 315 -6.61 -0.81 -15.18
CA PRO A 315 -6.29 -2.23 -15.13
C PRO A 315 -4.78 -2.45 -15.09
N VAL A 316 -4.31 -3.34 -14.21
CA VAL A 316 -2.90 -3.68 -13.98
C VAL A 316 -2.58 -5.10 -14.44
N THR A 317 -1.30 -5.40 -14.63
CA THR A 317 -0.85 -6.74 -15.04
C THR A 317 -0.71 -7.69 -13.87
N ASP A 318 -0.36 -7.18 -12.69
CA ASP A 318 -0.17 -7.97 -11.48
C ASP A 318 -0.53 -7.19 -10.21
N ILE A 319 -0.65 -7.94 -9.14
CA ILE A 319 -0.91 -7.44 -7.79
C ILE A 319 0.08 -8.04 -6.79
N ILE A 320 0.30 -7.33 -5.69
CA ILE A 320 0.81 -7.87 -4.44
C ILE A 320 -0.40 -8.06 -3.52
N TYR A 321 -0.47 -9.19 -2.83
CA TYR A 321 -1.58 -9.45 -1.93
C TYR A 321 -1.19 -10.28 -0.72
N PHE A 322 -2.01 -10.16 0.31
CA PHE A 322 -1.93 -10.94 1.54
C PHE A 322 -3.17 -11.83 1.64
N ALA A 323 -2.95 -13.10 1.92
CA ALA A 323 -4.01 -14.09 2.00
C ALA A 323 -4.04 -14.80 3.35
N SER A 324 -5.23 -15.22 3.77
CA SER A 324 -5.37 -16.13 4.89
C SER A 324 -4.78 -17.50 4.56
N ALA A 325 -4.14 -18.10 5.53
CA ALA A 325 -3.67 -19.50 5.50
C ALA A 325 -4.49 -20.40 6.46
N TRP A 326 -5.69 -19.92 6.84
CA TRP A 326 -6.62 -20.63 7.72
C TRP A 326 -7.67 -21.37 6.90
N PHE A 327 -7.67 -22.69 6.98
CA PHE A 327 -8.61 -23.56 6.26
C PHE A 327 -9.67 -24.09 7.24
N LYS A 328 -10.94 -23.89 6.88
CA LYS A 328 -12.10 -24.42 7.62
C LYS A 328 -12.56 -25.73 7.01
#